data_b85815465fd39db85d6e6eea9a34c348
#
_entry.id   b85815465fd39db85d6e6eea9a34c348
#
_cell.length_a   1.000
_cell.length_b   1.000
_cell.length_c   1.000
_cell.angle_alpha   90.00
_cell.angle_beta   90.00
_cell.angle_gamma   90.00
#
_symmetry.space_group_name_H-M   'P 1'
#
loop_
_entity.id
_entity.type
_entity.pdbx_description
1 polymer ?
#
loop_
_entity_poly.entity_id
_entity_poly.type
_entity_poly.pdbx_seq_one_letter_code
_entity_poly.pdbx_strand_id
1 'polypeptide(L)'
;MQGGKEVEFDERGMAVGVRPATELAQSLGLDAARGIHTNAQGETDTPDICAAGDCAKSFDVTTDTERVLALLPNATQQGEICGLAMAGKSGKSFNAIPMNAMGLFGLHMITAGTMPGDDHIIRENGRYKRIYTKDERRQRYNIVGNEERAGIYTEMIRTTKPHI
;
A
#
# COMPACT_ATOMS: atom_id res chain seq x y z
N MET A 1 -25.61 -5.03 11.61
CA MET A 1 -25.87 -5.98 10.51
C MET A 1 -27.26 -5.72 9.98
N GLN A 2 -27.44 -5.54 8.69
CA GLN A 2 -28.79 -5.51 8.10
C GLN A 2 -29.32 -6.94 8.09
N GLY A 3 -30.26 -7.29 8.97
CA GLY A 3 -30.86 -8.62 8.98
C GLY A 3 -31.32 -9.14 10.35
N GLY A 4 -31.15 -8.39 11.43
CA GLY A 4 -31.69 -8.75 12.76
C GLY A 4 -31.17 -10.05 13.35
N LYS A 5 -30.05 -10.60 12.86
CA LYS A 5 -29.46 -11.81 13.43
C LYS A 5 -28.70 -11.45 14.70
N GLU A 6 -29.10 -12.01 15.81
CA GLU A 6 -28.36 -11.97 17.07
C GLU A 6 -27.37 -13.12 17.12
N VAL A 7 -26.17 -12.85 17.61
CA VAL A 7 -25.09 -13.83 17.78
C VAL A 7 -24.51 -13.63 19.18
N GLU A 8 -24.54 -14.65 19.99
CA GLU A 8 -23.82 -14.66 21.27
C GLU A 8 -22.34 -14.93 21.02
N PHE A 9 -21.48 -14.25 21.74
CA PHE A 9 -20.01 -14.40 21.63
C PHE A 9 -19.36 -14.02 22.97
N ASP A 10 -18.24 -14.66 23.30
CA ASP A 10 -17.47 -14.39 24.50
C ASP A 10 -16.52 -13.20 24.32
N GLU A 11 -15.99 -13.02 23.10
CA GLU A 11 -15.06 -11.93 22.76
C GLU A 11 -15.40 -11.27 21.43
N ARG A 12 -15.14 -9.97 21.34
CA ARG A 12 -15.33 -9.19 20.12
C ARG A 12 -14.06 -8.42 19.76
N GLY A 13 -13.47 -8.73 18.62
CA GLY A 13 -12.40 -7.94 18.01
C GLY A 13 -12.94 -6.84 17.09
N MET A 14 -12.36 -5.62 17.17
CA MET A 14 -12.65 -4.53 16.26
C MET A 14 -11.38 -4.12 15.54
N ALA A 15 -11.37 -4.26 14.21
CA ALA A 15 -10.25 -3.90 13.33
C ALA A 15 -10.77 -2.93 12.25
N VAL A 16 -10.93 -1.66 12.62
CA VAL A 16 -11.60 -0.63 11.80
C VAL A 16 -10.63 0.29 11.07
N GLY A 17 -9.34 -0.03 11.07
CA GLY A 17 -8.29 0.73 10.41
C GLY A 17 -7.56 1.72 11.33
N VAL A 18 -6.71 2.55 10.73
CA VAL A 18 -5.86 3.52 11.41
C VAL A 18 -6.09 4.91 10.83
N ARG A 19 -5.71 5.94 11.62
CA ARG A 19 -5.64 7.33 11.17
C ARG A 19 -4.22 7.82 11.36
N PRO A 20 -3.69 8.60 10.40
CA PRO A 20 -2.37 9.20 10.56
C PRO A 20 -2.36 10.21 11.71
N ALA A 21 -1.32 10.17 12.55
CA ALA A 21 -1.05 11.18 13.57
C ALA A 21 -0.37 12.37 12.88
N THR A 22 -1.10 13.45 12.68
CA THR A 22 -0.63 14.61 11.89
C THR A 22 -0.59 15.93 12.70
N GLU A 23 -0.83 15.88 13.99
CA GLU A 23 -0.96 17.05 14.85
C GLU A 23 0.32 17.89 14.85
N LEU A 24 1.49 17.25 14.90
CA LEU A 24 2.78 17.94 14.83
C LEU A 24 2.96 18.68 13.49
N ALA A 25 2.65 18.02 12.39
CA ALA A 25 2.75 18.63 11.06
C ALA A 25 1.78 19.81 10.90
N GLN A 26 0.56 19.67 11.40
CA GLN A 26 -0.43 20.76 11.41
C GLN A 26 0.02 21.95 12.24
N SER A 27 0.68 21.72 13.38
CA SER A 27 1.24 22.79 14.21
C SER A 27 2.36 23.59 13.52
N LEU A 28 3.01 22.98 12.50
CA LEU A 28 4.00 23.63 11.65
C LEU A 28 3.39 24.25 10.38
N GLY A 29 2.06 24.21 10.24
CA GLY A 29 1.36 24.77 9.08
C GLY A 29 1.39 23.89 7.82
N LEU A 30 1.79 22.62 7.92
CA LEU A 30 1.82 21.71 6.79
C LEU A 30 0.40 21.23 6.41
N ASP A 31 0.17 20.97 5.11
CA ASP A 31 -1.04 20.25 4.67
C ASP A 31 -0.96 18.79 5.11
N ALA A 32 -1.72 18.46 6.12
CA ALA A 32 -1.70 17.14 6.73
C ALA A 32 -3.09 16.59 7.10
N ALA A 33 -4.17 17.14 6.53
CA ALA A 33 -5.54 16.79 6.90
C ALA A 33 -5.86 15.27 6.72
N ARG A 34 -5.27 14.63 5.73
CA ARG A 34 -5.43 13.19 5.43
C ARG A 34 -4.08 12.48 5.28
N GLY A 35 -3.06 12.91 6.02
CA GLY A 35 -1.67 12.51 5.88
C GLY A 35 -0.83 13.66 5.32
N ILE A 36 0.42 13.70 5.72
CA ILE A 36 1.38 14.75 5.34
C ILE A 36 1.69 14.64 3.86
N HIS A 37 1.52 15.73 3.11
CA HIS A 37 1.90 15.80 1.71
C HIS A 37 3.42 15.80 1.58
N THR A 38 3.96 15.01 0.66
CA THR A 38 5.39 14.95 0.35
C THR A 38 5.61 14.75 -1.14
N ASN A 39 6.75 15.22 -1.62
CA ASN A 39 7.21 14.88 -2.97
C ASN A 39 7.74 13.44 -3.04
N ALA A 40 8.21 13.01 -4.19
CA ALA A 40 8.74 11.66 -4.42
C ALA A 40 10.01 11.34 -3.62
N GLN A 41 10.66 12.33 -3.01
CA GLN A 41 11.82 12.22 -2.13
C GLN A 41 11.43 12.24 -0.65
N GLY A 42 10.14 12.35 -0.33
CA GLY A 42 9.64 12.43 1.03
C GLY A 42 9.78 13.81 1.67
N GLU A 43 10.14 14.83 0.89
CA GLU A 43 10.25 16.22 1.37
C GLU A 43 8.87 16.87 1.39
N THR A 44 8.59 17.67 2.41
CA THR A 44 7.36 18.46 2.52
C THR A 44 7.49 19.80 1.80
N ASP A 45 6.41 20.57 1.74
CA ASP A 45 6.41 21.95 1.20
C ASP A 45 7.21 22.92 2.07
N THR A 46 7.58 22.52 3.30
CA THR A 46 8.44 23.32 4.19
C THR A 46 9.89 22.82 4.05
N PRO A 47 10.86 23.73 3.77
CA PRO A 47 12.25 23.36 3.65
C PRO A 47 12.77 22.60 4.88
N ASP A 48 13.66 21.65 4.65
CA ASP A 48 14.35 20.84 5.67
C ASP A 48 13.44 19.94 6.50
N ILE A 49 12.19 19.74 6.08
CA ILE A 49 11.26 18.81 6.72
C ILE A 49 10.89 17.68 5.78
N CYS A 50 11.14 16.46 6.22
CA CYS A 50 10.73 15.23 5.53
C CYS A 50 9.67 14.49 6.35
N ALA A 51 8.79 13.75 5.67
CA ALA A 51 7.82 12.86 6.32
C ALA A 51 7.82 11.48 5.66
N ALA A 52 7.71 10.43 6.48
CA ALA A 52 7.71 9.05 6.03
C ALA A 52 6.82 8.17 6.92
N GLY A 53 6.39 7.03 6.40
CA GLY A 53 5.60 6.05 7.12
C GLY A 53 4.10 6.34 7.09
N ASP A 54 3.39 5.84 8.10
CA ASP A 54 1.93 5.83 8.15
C ASP A 54 1.29 7.23 8.28
N CYS A 55 2.08 8.27 8.54
CA CYS A 55 1.62 9.65 8.56
C CYS A 55 1.78 10.38 7.23
N ALA A 56 2.59 9.86 6.30
CA ALA A 56 2.90 10.50 5.02
C ALA A 56 2.05 9.92 3.89
N LYS A 57 1.67 10.77 2.93
CA LYS A 57 1.09 10.31 1.66
C LYS A 57 2.19 9.77 0.76
N SER A 58 1.81 8.86 -0.12
CA SER A 58 2.64 8.38 -1.21
C SER A 58 1.80 8.23 -2.48
N PHE A 59 2.45 8.36 -3.62
CA PHE A 59 1.81 8.13 -4.90
C PHE A 59 1.56 6.62 -5.08
N ASP A 60 0.29 6.24 -5.13
CA ASP A 60 -0.15 4.88 -5.40
C ASP A 60 -0.27 4.68 -6.91
N VAL A 61 0.69 3.95 -7.48
CA VAL A 61 0.73 3.67 -8.93
C VAL A 61 -0.46 2.86 -9.45
N THR A 62 -1.21 2.22 -8.55
CA THR A 62 -2.37 1.42 -8.95
C THR A 62 -3.63 2.24 -9.12
N THR A 63 -3.70 3.42 -8.52
CA THR A 63 -4.87 4.31 -8.56
C THR A 63 -4.59 5.68 -9.17
N ASP A 64 -3.31 5.99 -9.46
CA ASP A 64 -2.84 7.32 -9.88
C ASP A 64 -3.26 8.43 -8.89
N THR A 65 -3.19 8.14 -7.61
CA THR A 65 -3.58 9.09 -6.56
C THR A 65 -2.58 9.08 -5.41
N GLU A 66 -2.45 10.21 -4.74
CA GLU A 66 -1.73 10.29 -3.48
C GLU A 66 -2.64 9.90 -2.32
N ARG A 67 -2.15 8.99 -1.49
CA ARG A 67 -2.85 8.57 -0.27
C ARG A 67 -1.89 7.98 0.77
N VAL A 68 -2.33 7.94 2.00
CA VAL A 68 -1.63 7.19 3.04
C VAL A 68 -1.82 5.69 2.78
N LEU A 69 -0.72 4.98 2.67
CA LEU A 69 -0.67 3.53 2.60
C LEU A 69 0.08 3.01 3.83
N ALA A 70 -0.66 2.82 4.93
CA ALA A 70 -0.14 2.36 6.22
C ALA A 70 0.30 0.89 6.12
N LEU A 71 1.45 0.65 5.50
CA LEU A 71 2.04 -0.65 5.23
C LEU A 71 3.53 -0.63 5.53
N LEU A 72 4.01 -1.62 6.26
CA LEU A 72 5.41 -1.71 6.68
C LEU A 72 6.42 -1.59 5.53
N PRO A 73 6.25 -2.25 4.36
CA PRO A 73 7.17 -2.07 3.24
C PRO A 73 7.24 -0.63 2.72
N ASN A 74 6.10 0.07 2.70
CA ASN A 74 6.04 1.47 2.28
C ASN A 74 6.76 2.38 3.28
N ALA A 75 6.49 2.20 4.57
CA ALA A 75 7.14 2.98 5.62
C ALA A 75 8.67 2.84 5.57
N THR A 76 9.17 1.61 5.36
CA THR A 76 10.61 1.33 5.26
C THR A 76 11.23 2.02 4.05
N GLN A 77 10.60 1.93 2.88
CA GLN A 77 11.12 2.55 1.65
C GLN A 77 11.06 4.07 1.72
N GLN A 78 9.98 4.64 2.22
CA GLN A 78 9.87 6.08 2.45
C GLN A 78 10.97 6.57 3.40
N GLY A 79 11.19 5.87 4.52
CA GLY A 79 12.24 6.21 5.48
C GLY A 79 13.64 6.18 4.87
N GLU A 80 13.95 5.18 4.04
CA GLU A 80 15.23 5.10 3.31
C GLU A 80 15.40 6.32 2.37
N ILE A 81 14.37 6.66 1.63
CA ILE A 81 14.41 7.77 0.67
C ILE A 81 14.55 9.11 1.38
N CYS A 82 13.77 9.35 2.43
CA CYS A 82 13.91 10.54 3.28
C CYS A 82 15.32 10.65 3.86
N GLY A 83 15.86 9.56 4.38
CA GLY A 83 17.23 9.53 4.91
C GLY A 83 18.30 9.87 3.86
N LEU A 84 18.12 9.42 2.62
CA LEU A 84 18.99 9.77 1.51
C LEU A 84 18.85 11.27 1.14
N ALA A 85 17.63 11.79 1.07
CA ALA A 85 17.38 13.21 0.80
C ALA A 85 18.02 14.11 1.88
N MET A 86 17.82 13.79 3.15
CA MET A 86 18.44 14.49 4.27
C MET A 86 19.98 14.44 4.24
N ALA A 87 20.56 13.40 3.67
CA ALA A 87 22.01 13.27 3.46
C ALA A 87 22.51 13.96 2.16
N GLY A 88 21.67 14.71 1.47
CA GLY A 88 22.00 15.38 0.21
C GLY A 88 22.20 14.42 -0.97
N LYS A 89 21.71 13.16 -0.84
CA LYS A 89 21.77 12.15 -1.90
C LYS A 89 20.42 12.10 -2.61
N SER A 90 20.38 12.54 -3.84
CA SER A 90 19.19 12.45 -4.71
C SER A 90 19.21 11.19 -5.58
N GLY A 91 18.07 10.79 -6.12
CA GLY A 91 17.98 9.81 -7.20
C GLY A 91 17.06 8.61 -6.99
N LYS A 92 16.55 8.38 -5.79
CA LYS A 92 15.47 7.40 -5.60
C LYS A 92 14.15 8.13 -5.42
N SER A 93 13.11 7.66 -6.10
CA SER A 93 11.73 8.07 -5.87
C SER A 93 10.91 6.88 -5.41
N PHE A 94 9.88 7.13 -4.64
CA PHE A 94 9.00 6.10 -4.13
C PHE A 94 7.64 6.12 -4.80
N ASN A 95 7.30 5.01 -5.43
CA ASN A 95 5.98 4.76 -5.97
C ASN A 95 5.37 3.56 -5.22
N ALA A 96 4.33 3.81 -4.47
CA ALA A 96 3.73 2.81 -3.62
C ALA A 96 2.84 1.84 -4.41
N ILE A 97 2.86 0.59 -3.98
CA ILE A 97 1.86 -0.42 -4.35
C ILE A 97 1.25 -0.93 -3.05
N PRO A 98 -0.07 -0.86 -2.87
CA PRO A 98 -0.69 -1.50 -1.72
C PRO A 98 -0.46 -3.00 -1.81
N MET A 99 0.28 -3.54 -0.85
CA MET A 99 0.59 -4.96 -0.76
C MET A 99 0.36 -5.45 0.66
N ASN A 100 -0.27 -6.59 0.80
CA ASN A 100 -0.49 -7.23 2.08
C ASN A 100 -0.16 -8.72 2.00
N ALA A 101 0.50 -9.23 3.03
CA ALA A 101 0.79 -10.64 3.22
C ALA A 101 0.24 -11.07 4.58
N MET A 102 -0.47 -12.18 4.62
CA MET A 102 -1.10 -12.69 5.83
C MET A 102 -1.02 -14.21 5.87
N GLY A 103 -0.68 -14.74 7.05
CA GLY A 103 -0.80 -16.16 7.37
C GLY A 103 -1.96 -16.38 8.32
N LEU A 104 -2.88 -17.29 8.00
CA LEU A 104 -4.02 -17.64 8.84
C LEU A 104 -4.28 -19.15 8.76
N PHE A 105 -4.26 -19.83 9.90
CA PHE A 105 -4.49 -21.28 10.01
C PHE A 105 -3.68 -22.14 9.03
N GLY A 106 -2.40 -21.79 8.83
CA GLY A 106 -1.51 -22.49 7.88
C GLY A 106 -1.70 -22.13 6.41
N LEU A 107 -2.65 -21.25 6.08
CA LEU A 107 -2.80 -20.69 4.75
C LEU A 107 -2.06 -19.36 4.66
N HIS A 108 -1.22 -19.21 3.66
CA HIS A 108 -0.55 -17.97 3.33
C HIS A 108 -1.29 -17.27 2.18
N MET A 109 -1.47 -15.97 2.32
CA MET A 109 -2.12 -15.14 1.32
C MET A 109 -1.29 -13.88 1.07
N ILE A 110 -1.11 -13.56 -0.22
CA ILE A 110 -0.51 -12.30 -0.65
C ILE A 110 -1.46 -11.62 -1.63
N THR A 111 -1.63 -10.32 -1.43
CA THR A 111 -2.39 -9.46 -2.34
C THR A 111 -1.57 -8.23 -2.69
N ALA A 112 -1.62 -7.78 -3.94
CA ALA A 112 -1.05 -6.49 -4.32
C ALA A 112 -1.92 -5.81 -5.38
N GLY A 113 -1.92 -4.47 -5.37
CA GLY A 113 -2.72 -3.64 -6.26
C GLY A 113 -4.13 -3.38 -5.75
N THR A 114 -4.81 -2.42 -6.36
CA THR A 114 -6.11 -1.93 -5.88
C THR A 114 -7.19 -2.00 -6.95
N MET A 115 -6.83 -1.72 -8.21
CA MET A 115 -7.82 -1.52 -9.27
C MET A 115 -8.51 -2.81 -9.69
N PRO A 116 -9.85 -2.78 -9.86
CA PRO A 116 -10.57 -3.84 -10.51
C PRO A 116 -10.24 -3.88 -12.01
N GLY A 117 -10.34 -5.04 -12.61
CA GLY A 117 -10.17 -5.27 -14.04
C GLY A 117 -10.80 -6.60 -14.41
N ASP A 118 -10.61 -7.02 -15.65
CA ASP A 118 -10.96 -8.37 -16.05
C ASP A 118 -10.15 -9.36 -15.22
N ASP A 119 -10.80 -10.37 -14.68
CA ASP A 119 -10.14 -11.29 -13.77
C ASP A 119 -9.91 -12.66 -14.40
N HIS A 120 -8.75 -13.21 -14.11
CA HIS A 120 -8.38 -14.57 -14.45
C HIS A 120 -8.13 -15.37 -13.18
N ILE A 121 -8.92 -16.44 -13.00
CA ILE A 121 -8.87 -17.28 -11.81
C ILE A 121 -8.25 -18.63 -12.16
N ILE A 122 -7.23 -19.00 -11.39
CA ILE A 122 -6.59 -20.31 -11.43
C ILE A 122 -6.80 -20.99 -10.09
N ARG A 123 -7.35 -22.20 -10.12
CA ARG A 123 -7.52 -23.07 -8.94
C ARG A 123 -6.90 -24.43 -9.23
N GLU A 124 -5.91 -24.78 -8.47
CA GLU A 124 -5.18 -26.02 -8.66
C GLU A 124 -4.61 -26.52 -7.33
N ASN A 125 -4.84 -27.78 -7.00
CA ASN A 125 -4.25 -28.47 -5.83
C ASN A 125 -4.38 -27.67 -4.51
N GLY A 126 -5.56 -27.10 -4.22
CA GLY A 126 -5.80 -26.31 -3.02
C GLY A 126 -5.19 -24.90 -3.04
N ARG A 127 -4.59 -24.50 -4.15
CA ARG A 127 -4.03 -23.18 -4.39
C ARG A 127 -5.02 -22.30 -5.14
N TYR A 128 -5.03 -21.03 -4.83
CA TYR A 128 -5.88 -20.05 -5.48
C TYR A 128 -5.07 -18.87 -5.96
N LYS A 129 -5.25 -18.49 -7.21
CA LYS A 129 -4.65 -17.30 -7.78
C LYS A 129 -5.71 -16.56 -8.58
N ARG A 130 -5.86 -15.27 -8.33
CA ARG A 130 -6.71 -14.38 -9.10
C ARG A 130 -5.89 -13.18 -9.54
N ILE A 131 -5.80 -12.97 -10.83
CA ILE A 131 -5.05 -11.88 -11.45
C ILE A 131 -6.06 -10.97 -12.13
N TYR A 132 -5.94 -9.68 -11.91
CA TYR A 132 -6.77 -8.67 -12.55
C TYR A 132 -5.94 -7.94 -13.60
N THR A 133 -6.52 -7.79 -14.78
CA THR A 133 -5.89 -7.10 -15.91
C THR A 133 -6.83 -6.03 -16.46
N LYS A 134 -6.26 -4.93 -16.92
CA LYS A 134 -6.96 -3.88 -17.65
C LYS A 134 -6.04 -3.37 -18.74
N ASP A 135 -6.52 -3.27 -19.97
CA ASP A 135 -5.73 -2.84 -21.13
C ASP A 135 -4.40 -3.62 -21.25
N GLU A 136 -4.47 -4.96 -21.12
CA GLU A 136 -3.34 -5.91 -21.13
C GLU A 136 -2.32 -5.71 -19.97
N ARG A 137 -2.59 -4.82 -19.02
CA ARG A 137 -1.72 -4.53 -17.88
C ARG A 137 -2.25 -5.17 -16.60
N ARG A 138 -1.36 -5.76 -15.81
CA ARG A 138 -1.73 -6.28 -14.49
C ARG A 138 -1.97 -5.14 -13.52
N GLN A 139 -3.13 -5.15 -12.86
CA GLN A 139 -3.54 -4.11 -11.92
C GLN A 139 -3.56 -4.61 -10.48
N ARG A 140 -3.81 -5.90 -10.30
CA ARG A 140 -3.95 -6.51 -8.98
C ARG A 140 -3.75 -8.03 -9.08
N TYR A 141 -3.32 -8.62 -7.97
CA TYR A 141 -3.42 -10.06 -7.78
C TYR A 141 -3.81 -10.43 -6.36
N ASN A 142 -4.41 -11.61 -6.21
CA ASN A 142 -4.63 -12.30 -4.94
C ASN A 142 -4.10 -13.72 -5.09
N ILE A 143 -3.22 -14.15 -4.20
CA ILE A 143 -2.62 -15.49 -4.19
C ILE A 143 -2.86 -16.09 -2.82
N VAL A 144 -3.31 -17.35 -2.77
CA VAL A 144 -3.52 -18.13 -1.54
C VAL A 144 -2.90 -19.51 -1.70
N GLY A 145 -2.17 -19.95 -0.69
CA GLY A 145 -1.59 -21.30 -0.59
C GLY A 145 -0.27 -21.52 -1.32
N ASN A 146 0.15 -20.62 -2.21
CA ASN A 146 1.48 -20.65 -2.83
C ASN A 146 1.90 -19.26 -3.23
N GLU A 147 2.96 -18.76 -2.60
CA GLU A 147 3.50 -17.42 -2.77
C GLU A 147 4.47 -17.31 -3.96
N GLU A 148 4.72 -18.41 -4.67
CA GLU A 148 5.63 -18.42 -5.81
C GLU A 148 5.25 -17.35 -6.83
N ARG A 149 6.26 -16.60 -7.28
CA ARG A 149 6.14 -15.51 -8.26
C ARG A 149 5.39 -14.25 -7.78
N ALA A 150 5.03 -14.13 -6.50
CA ALA A 150 4.39 -12.91 -6.00
C ALA A 150 5.23 -11.66 -6.28
N GLY A 151 6.56 -11.73 -6.07
CA GLY A 151 7.48 -10.63 -6.41
C GLY A 151 7.47 -10.26 -7.89
N ILE A 152 7.40 -11.26 -8.78
CA ILE A 152 7.32 -11.03 -10.23
C ILE A 152 6.02 -10.30 -10.59
N TYR A 153 4.89 -10.73 -10.04
CA TYR A 153 3.60 -10.05 -10.28
C TYR A 153 3.58 -8.64 -9.72
N THR A 154 4.18 -8.42 -8.55
CA THR A 154 4.31 -7.07 -7.97
C THR A 154 5.13 -6.16 -8.87
N GLU A 155 6.27 -6.64 -9.38
CA GLU A 155 7.09 -5.87 -10.29
C GLU A 155 6.39 -5.59 -11.62
N MET A 156 5.60 -6.53 -12.11
CA MET A 156 4.79 -6.32 -13.31
C MET A 156 3.69 -5.26 -13.13
N ILE A 157 3.13 -5.10 -11.92
CA ILE A 157 2.22 -3.99 -11.60
C ILE A 157 3.00 -2.67 -11.59
N ARG A 158 4.20 -2.66 -11.01
CA ARG A 158 5.04 -1.47 -10.88
C ARG A 158 5.52 -0.92 -12.21
N THR A 159 5.96 -1.79 -13.11
CA THR A 159 6.61 -1.43 -14.38
C THR A 159 5.65 -1.17 -15.52
N THR A 160 4.36 -1.50 -15.37
CA THR A 160 3.37 -1.31 -16.44
C THR A 160 2.82 0.11 -16.54
N LYS A 161 3.14 1.00 -15.60
CA LYS A 161 2.86 2.43 -15.72
C LYS A 161 4.11 3.21 -16.12
N PRO A 162 3.99 4.21 -17.02
CA PRO A 162 5.12 5.04 -17.37
C PRO A 162 5.63 5.74 -16.11
N HIS A 163 6.93 5.66 -15.90
CA HIS A 163 7.60 6.50 -14.91
C HIS A 163 7.42 7.96 -15.32
N ILE A 164 6.76 8.74 -14.50
CA ILE A 164 6.70 10.19 -14.63
C ILE A 164 7.98 10.77 -14.04
#